data_6dbb5755c616ff3decbfe9468b6082d5
#
_entry.id   6dbb5755c616ff3decbfe9468b6082d5
#
_cell.length_a   1.000
_cell.length_b   1.000
_cell.length_c   1.000
_cell.angle_alpha   90.00
_cell.angle_beta   90.00
_cell.angle_gamma   90.00
#
_symmetry.space_group_name_H-M   'P 1'
#
loop_
_entity.id
_entity.type
_entity.pdbx_description
1 polymer ?
#
loop_
_entity_poly.entity_id
_entity_poly.type
_entity_poly.pdbx_seq_one_letter_code
_entity_poly.pdbx_strand_id
1 'polypeptide(L)'
;MAGRTSKVRSCRTYAANSVLQTQGGPTKGRLAAFAAALAGSAVLGVAAGLIWSAVAPRALLEEIGHGEAELVNAESNAFILADVWFCLIVAVGGAITGIVGYRLLVRRADWIAAAGLVLGAAAAALLALWTGENIGLGTYDHLLAVSPDGTFFHASLALGAKSALAFWPLLTSAVILLSEYGGRRPAEAEADAETEAAEPTTGPVGGHSP
;
A
#
# COMPACT_ATOMS: atom_id res chain seq x y z
N MET A 1 37.48 19.42 52.66
CA MET A 1 36.11 19.04 52.28
C MET A 1 35.67 19.64 50.94
N ALA A 2 36.39 19.41 49.84
CA ALA A 2 36.13 20.06 48.53
C ALA A 2 35.98 19.10 47.33
N GLY A 3 35.83 17.80 47.56
CA GLY A 3 35.81 16.79 46.50
C GLY A 3 34.44 16.26 46.02
N ARG A 4 33.32 16.59 46.70
CA ARG A 4 32.02 15.98 46.42
C ARG A 4 31.10 16.74 45.43
N THR A 5 31.36 18.02 45.20
CA THR A 5 30.50 18.87 44.36
C THR A 5 30.83 18.83 42.85
N SER A 6 32.04 18.40 42.49
CA SER A 6 32.45 18.35 41.06
C SER A 6 31.88 17.13 40.31
N LYS A 7 31.72 15.98 41.00
CA LYS A 7 31.22 14.74 40.41
C LYS A 7 29.71 14.79 40.08
N VAL A 8 28.93 15.54 40.87
CA VAL A 8 27.48 15.71 40.64
C VAL A 8 27.19 16.62 39.45
N ARG A 9 28.01 17.63 39.20
CA ARG A 9 27.87 18.52 38.02
C ARG A 9 28.19 17.77 36.73
N SER A 10 29.20 16.90 36.71
CA SER A 10 29.60 16.13 35.53
C SER A 10 28.50 15.14 35.10
N CYS A 11 27.85 14.44 36.04
CA CYS A 11 26.73 13.55 35.74
C CYS A 11 25.50 14.28 35.19
N ARG A 12 25.22 15.49 35.67
CA ARG A 12 24.06 16.27 35.22
C ARG A 12 24.24 16.81 33.78
N THR A 13 25.46 17.18 33.43
CA THR A 13 25.80 17.63 32.06
C THR A 13 25.79 16.47 31.06
N TYR A 14 26.21 15.28 31.48
CA TYR A 14 26.17 14.08 30.62
C TYR A 14 24.71 13.63 30.35
N ALA A 15 23.87 13.65 31.37
CA ALA A 15 22.45 13.32 31.22
C ALA A 15 21.69 14.35 30.36
N ALA A 16 22.01 15.63 30.48
CA ALA A 16 21.41 16.68 29.65
C ALA A 16 21.84 16.58 28.18
N ASN A 17 23.11 16.28 27.90
CA ASN A 17 23.60 16.09 26.54
C ASN A 17 23.06 14.80 25.88
N SER A 18 22.86 13.73 26.62
CA SER A 18 22.25 12.51 26.07
C SER A 18 20.78 12.71 25.69
N VAL A 19 20.04 13.51 26.45
CA VAL A 19 18.63 13.85 26.12
C VAL A 19 18.53 14.77 24.90
N LEU A 20 19.51 15.68 24.73
CA LEU A 20 19.52 16.58 23.55
C LEU A 20 20.01 15.89 22.26
N GLN A 21 20.86 14.87 22.37
CA GLN A 21 21.30 14.09 21.20
C GLN A 21 20.26 13.12 20.69
N THR A 22 19.27 12.73 21.49
CA THR A 22 18.18 11.83 21.07
C THR A 22 17.12 12.54 20.21
N GLN A 23 17.09 13.85 20.15
CA GLN A 23 16.07 14.63 19.42
C GLN A 23 16.42 14.98 17.97
N GLY A 24 17.63 14.73 17.48
CA GLY A 24 18.08 15.14 16.14
C GLY A 24 18.13 14.01 15.07
N GLY A 25 17.89 12.77 15.42
CA GLY A 25 18.16 11.61 14.56
C GLY A 25 16.97 10.97 13.79
N PRO A 26 15.73 10.91 14.31
CA PRO A 26 14.71 10.07 13.70
C PRO A 26 13.90 10.71 12.56
N THR A 27 13.82 12.03 12.47
CA THR A 27 12.91 12.70 11.51
C THR A 27 13.34 12.55 10.06
N LYS A 28 14.64 12.62 9.76
CA LYS A 28 15.16 12.44 8.38
C LYS A 28 14.95 11.02 7.88
N GLY A 29 15.15 10.01 8.71
CA GLY A 29 14.93 8.61 8.35
C GLY A 29 13.44 8.30 8.11
N ARG A 30 12.55 8.87 8.91
CA ARG A 30 11.10 8.73 8.77
C ARG A 30 10.58 9.38 7.49
N LEU A 31 11.05 10.58 7.17
CA LEU A 31 10.69 11.27 5.94
C LEU A 31 11.21 10.54 4.71
N ALA A 32 12.43 10.00 4.77
CA ALA A 32 12.98 9.17 3.70
C ALA A 32 12.18 7.88 3.48
N ALA A 33 11.75 7.21 4.55
CA ALA A 33 10.91 6.01 4.46
C ALA A 33 9.53 6.35 3.85
N PHE A 34 8.93 7.46 4.25
CA PHE A 34 7.67 7.96 3.68
C PHE A 34 7.82 8.25 2.18
N ALA A 35 8.86 8.98 1.79
CA ALA A 35 9.13 9.29 0.38
C ALA A 35 9.43 8.03 -0.45
N ALA A 36 10.16 7.07 0.11
CA ALA A 36 10.43 5.79 -0.54
C ALA A 36 9.15 4.96 -0.74
N ALA A 37 8.24 4.97 0.24
CA ALA A 37 6.94 4.32 0.12
C ALA A 37 6.11 4.92 -1.02
N LEU A 38 6.03 6.25 -1.08
CA LEU A 38 5.33 6.97 -2.15
C LEU A 38 5.94 6.67 -3.53
N ALA A 39 7.27 6.80 -3.66
CA ALA A 39 7.96 6.58 -4.93
C ALA A 39 7.82 5.13 -5.42
N GLY A 40 8.00 4.16 -4.53
CA GLY A 40 7.83 2.74 -4.85
C GLY A 40 6.40 2.42 -5.29
N SER A 41 5.40 2.96 -4.57
CA SER A 41 3.99 2.80 -4.94
C SER A 41 3.66 3.44 -6.28
N ALA A 42 4.23 4.62 -6.58
CA ALA A 42 4.02 5.29 -7.86
C ALA A 42 4.56 4.46 -9.04
N VAL A 43 5.75 3.87 -8.90
CA VAL A 43 6.32 2.98 -9.93
C VAL A 43 5.44 1.75 -10.15
N LEU A 44 4.94 1.14 -9.07
CA LEU A 44 4.01 0.01 -9.16
C LEU A 44 2.69 0.42 -9.82
N GLY A 45 2.18 1.63 -9.53
CA GLY A 45 0.97 2.16 -10.14
C GLY A 45 1.10 2.31 -11.66
N VAL A 46 2.20 2.90 -12.13
CA VAL A 46 2.48 3.00 -13.57
C VAL A 46 2.59 1.62 -14.21
N ALA A 47 3.34 0.70 -13.60
CA ALA A 47 3.47 -0.67 -14.10
C ALA A 47 2.10 -1.40 -14.18
N ALA A 48 1.25 -1.23 -13.17
CA ALA A 48 -0.10 -1.79 -13.14
C ALA A 48 -0.98 -1.23 -14.27
N GLY A 49 -0.91 0.08 -14.53
CA GLY A 49 -1.62 0.71 -15.64
C GLY A 49 -1.17 0.20 -17.01
N LEU A 50 0.15 -0.01 -17.19
CA LEU A 50 0.72 -0.62 -18.41
C LEU A 50 0.20 -2.06 -18.60
N ILE A 51 0.21 -2.86 -17.53
CA ILE A 51 -0.30 -4.24 -17.59
C ILE A 51 -1.79 -4.23 -17.93
N TRP A 52 -2.58 -3.37 -17.28
CA TRP A 52 -4.01 -3.26 -17.54
C TRP A 52 -4.28 -2.88 -19.00
N SER A 53 -3.57 -1.89 -19.54
CA SER A 53 -3.72 -1.48 -20.94
C SER A 53 -3.37 -2.58 -21.94
N ALA A 54 -2.49 -3.54 -21.54
CA ALA A 54 -2.08 -4.65 -22.39
C ALA A 54 -3.02 -5.86 -22.35
N VAL A 55 -3.66 -6.11 -21.18
CA VAL A 55 -4.47 -7.33 -20.98
C VAL A 55 -5.98 -7.10 -21.03
N ALA A 56 -6.43 -5.85 -20.82
CA ALA A 56 -7.86 -5.53 -20.80
C ALA A 56 -8.45 -5.66 -22.22
N PRO A 57 -9.58 -6.38 -22.36
CA PRO A 57 -10.28 -6.46 -23.63
C PRO A 57 -10.88 -5.10 -23.99
N ARG A 58 -10.83 -4.76 -25.28
CA ARG A 58 -11.37 -3.52 -25.80
C ARG A 58 -12.57 -3.83 -26.69
N ALA A 59 -13.64 -3.05 -26.54
CA ALA A 59 -14.81 -3.19 -27.38
C ALA A 59 -14.48 -2.78 -28.82
N LEU A 60 -15.10 -3.43 -29.80
CA LEU A 60 -15.01 -3.07 -31.20
C LEU A 60 -16.08 -2.04 -31.50
N LEU A 61 -15.68 -0.94 -32.12
CA LEU A 61 -16.52 0.16 -32.56
C LEU A 61 -16.51 0.23 -34.06
N GLU A 62 -17.62 0.74 -34.65
CA GLU A 62 -17.76 1.07 -36.06
C GLU A 62 -18.02 2.56 -36.17
N GLU A 63 -17.30 3.23 -37.07
CA GLU A 63 -17.54 4.63 -37.42
C GLU A 63 -18.85 4.76 -38.18
N ILE A 64 -19.80 5.55 -37.63
CA ILE A 64 -21.11 5.79 -38.25
C ILE A 64 -21.25 7.16 -38.90
N GLY A 65 -20.16 7.91 -38.94
CA GLY A 65 -20.07 9.24 -39.56
C GLY A 65 -20.02 10.39 -38.55
N HIS A 66 -19.53 11.52 -38.99
CA HIS A 66 -19.38 12.76 -38.22
C HIS A 66 -18.51 12.67 -36.96
N GLY A 67 -17.59 11.68 -36.88
CA GLY A 67 -16.76 11.49 -35.69
C GLY A 67 -17.51 10.80 -34.56
N GLU A 68 -18.59 10.08 -34.88
CA GLU A 68 -19.33 9.25 -33.91
C GLU A 68 -19.08 7.76 -34.21
N ALA A 69 -18.92 6.99 -33.17
CA ALA A 69 -18.69 5.54 -33.25
C ALA A 69 -19.72 4.77 -32.43
N GLU A 70 -20.26 3.69 -32.95
CA GLU A 70 -21.21 2.83 -32.30
C GLU A 70 -20.58 1.45 -31.98
N LEU A 71 -21.06 0.81 -30.93
CA LEU A 71 -20.66 -0.55 -30.56
C LEU A 71 -21.17 -1.54 -31.62
N VAL A 72 -20.25 -2.27 -32.25
CA VAL A 72 -20.60 -3.36 -33.18
C VAL A 72 -21.45 -4.44 -32.49
N ASN A 73 -21.21 -4.66 -31.20
CA ASN A 73 -22.00 -5.59 -30.40
C ASN A 73 -22.38 -4.93 -29.06
N ALA A 74 -23.64 -4.48 -28.97
CA ALA A 74 -24.21 -3.86 -27.78
C ALA A 74 -24.21 -4.80 -26.55
N GLU A 75 -24.18 -6.12 -26.74
CA GLU A 75 -24.11 -7.12 -25.66
C GLU A 75 -22.65 -7.47 -25.26
N SER A 76 -21.67 -6.74 -25.77
CA SER A 76 -20.26 -6.99 -25.45
C SER A 76 -19.96 -6.80 -23.97
N ASN A 77 -19.45 -7.84 -23.32
CA ASN A 77 -18.99 -7.79 -21.94
C ASN A 77 -17.57 -7.17 -21.81
N ALA A 78 -17.00 -6.61 -22.88
CA ALA A 78 -15.62 -6.12 -22.91
C ALA A 78 -15.36 -5.06 -21.81
N PHE A 79 -16.30 -4.13 -21.62
CA PHE A 79 -16.18 -3.10 -20.58
C PHE A 79 -16.19 -3.70 -19.15
N ILE A 80 -17.08 -4.64 -18.89
CA ILE A 80 -17.16 -5.32 -17.58
C ILE A 80 -15.87 -6.12 -17.35
N LEU A 81 -15.38 -6.82 -18.36
CA LEU A 81 -14.14 -7.58 -18.25
C LEU A 81 -12.92 -6.67 -18.06
N ALA A 82 -12.89 -5.49 -18.68
CA ALA A 82 -11.83 -4.51 -18.45
C ALA A 82 -11.80 -4.03 -17.00
N ASP A 83 -12.97 -3.78 -16.40
CA ASP A 83 -13.10 -3.43 -14.98
C ASP A 83 -12.66 -4.57 -14.05
N VAL A 84 -13.02 -5.82 -14.36
CA VAL A 84 -12.59 -7.00 -13.60
C VAL A 84 -11.07 -7.16 -13.64
N TRP A 85 -10.45 -7.01 -14.81
CA TRP A 85 -9.00 -7.04 -14.93
C TRP A 85 -8.32 -5.93 -14.13
N PHE A 86 -8.90 -4.71 -14.15
CA PHE A 86 -8.39 -3.63 -13.32
C PHE A 86 -8.47 -3.98 -11.84
N CYS A 87 -9.63 -4.44 -11.35
CA CYS A 87 -9.80 -4.86 -9.96
C CYS A 87 -8.78 -5.91 -9.54
N LEU A 88 -8.52 -6.92 -10.38
CA LEU A 88 -7.54 -7.98 -10.10
C LEU A 88 -6.12 -7.42 -10.00
N ILE A 89 -5.73 -6.57 -10.93
CA ILE A 89 -4.39 -5.97 -10.96
C ILE A 89 -4.16 -5.08 -9.75
N VAL A 90 -5.12 -4.21 -9.41
CA VAL A 90 -4.99 -3.33 -8.24
C VAL A 90 -5.05 -4.10 -6.92
N ALA A 91 -5.78 -5.23 -6.87
CA ALA A 91 -5.80 -6.12 -5.72
C ALA A 91 -4.43 -6.78 -5.48
N VAL A 92 -3.84 -7.33 -6.53
CA VAL A 92 -2.48 -7.92 -6.48
C VAL A 92 -1.45 -6.85 -6.13
N GLY A 93 -1.53 -5.67 -6.76
CA GLY A 93 -0.68 -4.53 -6.47
C GLY A 93 -0.76 -4.08 -5.00
N GLY A 94 -1.97 -4.02 -4.45
CA GLY A 94 -2.21 -3.68 -3.04
C GLY A 94 -1.61 -4.71 -2.08
N ALA A 95 -1.76 -6.00 -2.38
CA ALA A 95 -1.17 -7.08 -1.59
C ALA A 95 0.37 -7.02 -1.62
N ILE A 96 0.96 -6.86 -2.80
CA ILE A 96 2.43 -6.72 -2.95
C ILE A 96 2.93 -5.49 -2.19
N THR A 97 2.29 -4.34 -2.38
CA THR A 97 2.63 -3.09 -1.70
C THR A 97 2.57 -3.26 -0.18
N GLY A 98 1.51 -3.92 0.32
CA GLY A 98 1.34 -4.20 1.75
C GLY A 98 2.44 -5.12 2.30
N ILE A 99 2.70 -6.26 1.66
CA ILE A 99 3.69 -7.24 2.13
C ILE A 99 5.11 -6.68 2.08
N VAL A 100 5.50 -6.16 0.92
CA VAL A 100 6.87 -5.64 0.72
C VAL A 100 7.09 -4.38 1.55
N GLY A 101 6.13 -3.45 1.51
CA GLY A 101 6.21 -2.21 2.27
C GLY A 101 6.23 -2.44 3.77
N TYR A 102 5.40 -3.36 4.30
CA TYR A 102 5.45 -3.74 5.71
C TYR A 102 6.82 -4.29 6.11
N ARG A 103 7.35 -5.23 5.35
CA ARG A 103 8.65 -5.85 5.67
C ARG A 103 9.84 -4.90 5.59
N LEU A 104 9.84 -3.98 4.62
CA LEU A 104 10.97 -3.10 4.36
C LEU A 104 10.92 -1.80 5.17
N LEU A 105 9.72 -1.24 5.36
CA LEU A 105 9.54 0.11 5.89
C LEU A 105 8.83 0.12 7.26
N VAL A 106 7.69 -0.56 7.41
CA VAL A 106 6.86 -0.45 8.61
C VAL A 106 7.51 -1.14 9.82
N ARG A 107 8.13 -2.30 9.64
CA ARG A 107 8.85 -3.00 10.74
C ARG A 107 10.01 -2.22 11.34
N ARG A 108 10.54 -1.23 10.64
CA ARG A 108 11.72 -0.43 11.03
C ARG A 108 11.39 1.01 11.35
N ALA A 109 10.26 1.51 10.88
CA ALA A 109 9.85 2.90 11.01
C ALA A 109 8.39 2.94 11.48
N ASP A 110 8.10 3.83 12.41
CA ASP A 110 6.79 4.02 13.06
C ASP A 110 5.60 4.15 12.08
N TRP A 111 4.42 4.40 12.64
CA TRP A 111 3.14 4.62 11.96
C TRP A 111 3.21 5.61 10.77
N ILE A 112 4.20 6.52 10.71
CA ILE A 112 4.41 7.47 9.60
C ILE A 112 4.71 6.72 8.29
N ALA A 113 5.50 5.63 8.35
CA ALA A 113 5.77 4.81 7.17
C ALA A 113 4.53 4.05 6.70
N ALA A 114 3.71 3.57 7.63
CA ALA A 114 2.44 2.92 7.31
C ALA A 114 1.45 3.91 6.63
N ALA A 115 1.35 5.14 7.16
CA ALA A 115 0.54 6.19 6.53
C ALA A 115 1.04 6.53 5.12
N GLY A 116 2.37 6.63 4.93
CA GLY A 116 2.98 6.84 3.62
C GLY A 116 2.67 5.72 2.63
N LEU A 117 2.63 4.49 3.11
CA LEU A 117 2.33 3.32 2.27
C LEU A 117 0.86 3.31 1.82
N VAL A 118 -0.07 3.65 2.71
CA VAL A 118 -1.51 3.73 2.37
C VAL A 118 -1.80 4.88 1.42
N LEU A 119 -1.22 6.06 1.66
CA LEU A 119 -1.34 7.20 0.75
C LEU A 119 -0.67 6.92 -0.59
N GLY A 120 0.49 6.25 -0.58
CA GLY A 120 1.17 5.78 -1.78
C GLY A 120 0.34 4.78 -2.57
N ALA A 121 -0.38 3.89 -1.89
CA ALA A 121 -1.30 2.93 -2.52
C ALA A 121 -2.48 3.63 -3.21
N ALA A 122 -3.05 4.67 -2.60
CA ALA A 122 -4.09 5.47 -3.23
C ALA A 122 -3.56 6.22 -4.46
N ALA A 123 -2.38 6.82 -4.36
CA ALA A 123 -1.72 7.46 -5.50
C ALA A 123 -1.38 6.45 -6.61
N ALA A 124 -0.95 5.24 -6.27
CA ALA A 124 -0.67 4.17 -7.22
C ALA A 124 -1.92 3.75 -8.00
N ALA A 125 -3.08 3.62 -7.34
CA ALA A 125 -4.34 3.30 -8.00
C ALA A 125 -4.73 4.38 -9.03
N LEU A 126 -4.59 5.66 -8.65
CA LEU A 126 -4.85 6.78 -9.56
C LEU A 126 -3.87 6.82 -10.74
N LEU A 127 -2.58 6.55 -10.49
CA LEU A 127 -1.58 6.47 -11.55
C LEU A 127 -1.82 5.29 -12.49
N ALA A 128 -2.26 4.15 -11.95
CA ALA A 128 -2.63 2.99 -12.76
C ALA A 128 -3.79 3.29 -13.69
N LEU A 129 -4.84 3.95 -13.18
CA LEU A 129 -5.97 4.40 -13.97
C LEU A 129 -5.51 5.36 -15.06
N TRP A 130 -4.83 6.46 -14.65
CA TRP A 130 -4.38 7.48 -15.59
C TRP A 130 -3.47 6.93 -16.69
N THR A 131 -2.51 6.08 -16.33
CA THR A 131 -1.60 5.45 -17.29
C THR A 131 -2.36 4.54 -18.25
N GLY A 132 -3.27 3.70 -17.72
CA GLY A 132 -4.03 2.75 -18.54
C GLY A 132 -4.97 3.42 -19.52
N GLU A 133 -5.68 4.45 -19.10
CA GLU A 133 -6.62 5.19 -19.96
C GLU A 133 -5.89 6.02 -21.03
N ASN A 134 -4.73 6.61 -20.71
CA ASN A 134 -3.99 7.43 -21.67
C ASN A 134 -3.24 6.60 -22.74
N ILE A 135 -3.02 5.29 -22.50
CA ILE A 135 -2.38 4.44 -23.50
C ILE A 135 -3.36 4.12 -24.63
N GLY A 136 -3.05 4.63 -25.81
CA GLY A 136 -3.85 4.43 -27.03
C GLY A 136 -4.96 5.47 -27.24
N LEU A 137 -5.19 6.39 -26.28
CA LEU A 137 -6.19 7.45 -26.41
C LEU A 137 -5.90 8.33 -27.64
N GLY A 138 -4.66 8.79 -27.82
CA GLY A 138 -4.29 9.61 -28.99
C GLY A 138 -4.46 8.87 -30.32
N THR A 139 -4.25 7.57 -30.37
CA THR A 139 -4.52 6.76 -31.55
C THR A 139 -6.02 6.64 -31.81
N TYR A 140 -6.83 6.45 -30.78
CA TYR A 140 -8.29 6.41 -30.86
C TYR A 140 -8.83 7.73 -31.39
N ASP A 141 -8.46 8.86 -30.82
CA ASP A 141 -8.89 10.19 -31.24
C ASP A 141 -8.50 10.49 -32.69
N HIS A 142 -7.29 10.07 -33.08
CA HIS A 142 -6.83 10.23 -34.47
C HIS A 142 -7.65 9.36 -35.43
N LEU A 143 -7.90 8.09 -35.10
CA LEU A 143 -8.71 7.21 -35.94
C LEU A 143 -10.14 7.73 -36.08
N LEU A 144 -10.75 8.20 -34.98
CA LEU A 144 -12.08 8.77 -34.99
C LEU A 144 -12.19 10.03 -35.91
N ALA A 145 -11.10 10.82 -35.98
CA ALA A 145 -11.08 12.06 -36.78
C ALA A 145 -10.84 11.84 -38.28
N VAL A 146 -10.16 10.76 -38.70
CA VAL A 146 -9.70 10.57 -40.08
C VAL A 146 -10.25 9.31 -40.74
N SER A 147 -10.92 8.42 -40.04
CA SER A 147 -11.46 7.18 -40.63
C SER A 147 -12.71 7.46 -41.44
N PRO A 148 -12.87 6.82 -42.60
CA PRO A 148 -14.13 6.85 -43.34
C PRO A 148 -15.22 6.04 -42.65
N ASP A 149 -16.48 6.37 -42.92
CA ASP A 149 -17.65 5.67 -42.40
C ASP A 149 -17.56 4.15 -42.66
N GLY A 150 -17.96 3.36 -41.69
CA GLY A 150 -17.88 1.90 -41.73
C GLY A 150 -16.50 1.32 -41.37
N THR A 151 -15.57 2.13 -40.87
CA THR A 151 -14.27 1.64 -40.37
C THR A 151 -14.39 1.07 -38.95
N PHE A 152 -13.80 -0.12 -38.73
CA PHE A 152 -13.77 -0.77 -37.42
C PHE A 152 -12.49 -0.44 -36.68
N PHE A 153 -12.62 -0.03 -35.42
CA PHE A 153 -11.49 0.18 -34.50
C PHE A 153 -11.87 -0.15 -33.05
N HIS A 154 -10.85 -0.26 -32.20
CA HIS A 154 -11.05 -0.59 -30.80
C HIS A 154 -11.31 0.66 -29.96
N ALA A 155 -12.26 0.57 -29.03
CA ALA A 155 -12.54 1.61 -28.05
C ALA A 155 -11.30 1.97 -27.21
N SER A 156 -11.22 3.24 -26.79
CA SER A 156 -10.29 3.64 -25.74
C SER A 156 -10.65 2.93 -24.44
N LEU A 157 -9.65 2.64 -23.62
CA LEU A 157 -9.88 2.06 -22.31
C LEU A 157 -10.47 3.13 -21.39
N ALA A 158 -11.56 2.81 -20.70
CA ALA A 158 -12.16 3.63 -19.66
C ALA A 158 -12.62 2.74 -18.52
N LEU A 159 -12.39 3.19 -17.28
CA LEU A 159 -12.85 2.48 -16.08
C LEU A 159 -14.28 2.89 -15.76
N GLY A 160 -15.22 1.95 -15.87
CA GLY A 160 -16.63 2.15 -15.50
C GLY A 160 -16.82 2.16 -13.98
N ALA A 161 -16.19 1.24 -13.28
CA ALA A 161 -16.31 1.07 -11.83
C ALA A 161 -15.22 1.84 -11.06
N LYS A 162 -15.36 3.16 -10.91
CA LYS A 162 -14.36 4.01 -10.17
C LYS A 162 -14.12 3.58 -8.72
N SER A 163 -15.06 2.87 -8.10
CA SER A 163 -14.90 2.25 -6.76
C SER A 163 -13.76 1.23 -6.71
N ALA A 164 -13.35 0.66 -7.84
CA ALA A 164 -12.21 -0.24 -7.95
C ALA A 164 -10.89 0.38 -7.45
N LEU A 165 -10.73 1.71 -7.53
CA LEU A 165 -9.58 2.43 -7.02
C LEU A 165 -9.35 2.23 -5.52
N ALA A 166 -10.40 1.97 -4.75
CA ALA A 166 -10.30 1.73 -3.31
C ALA A 166 -9.67 0.37 -2.96
N PHE A 167 -9.64 -0.59 -3.87
CA PHE A 167 -9.09 -1.93 -3.58
C PHE A 167 -7.60 -1.88 -3.24
N TRP A 168 -6.81 -1.06 -3.90
CA TRP A 168 -5.37 -0.96 -3.62
C TRP A 168 -5.10 -0.51 -2.18
N PRO A 169 -5.55 0.67 -1.71
CA PRO A 169 -5.29 1.11 -0.34
C PRO A 169 -5.97 0.23 0.70
N LEU A 170 -7.15 -0.36 0.42
CA LEU A 170 -7.83 -1.28 1.33
C LEU A 170 -7.01 -2.56 1.55
N LEU A 171 -6.53 -3.20 0.47
CA LEU A 171 -5.73 -4.41 0.60
C LEU A 171 -4.36 -4.11 1.23
N THR A 172 -3.74 -3.00 0.89
CA THR A 172 -2.50 -2.56 1.54
C THR A 172 -2.72 -2.41 3.06
N SER A 173 -3.79 -1.73 3.47
CA SER A 173 -4.13 -1.54 4.89
C SER A 173 -4.45 -2.86 5.58
N ALA A 174 -5.22 -3.74 4.93
CA ALA A 174 -5.56 -5.06 5.47
C ALA A 174 -4.30 -5.91 5.71
N VAL A 175 -3.36 -5.93 4.76
CA VAL A 175 -2.10 -6.67 4.89
C VAL A 175 -1.26 -6.11 6.04
N ILE A 176 -1.18 -4.78 6.20
CA ILE A 176 -0.46 -4.16 7.33
C ILE A 176 -1.09 -4.59 8.65
N LEU A 177 -2.42 -4.47 8.79
CA LEU A 177 -3.15 -4.84 10.00
C LEU A 177 -3.00 -6.33 10.35
N LEU A 178 -3.13 -7.22 9.36
CA LEU A 178 -2.93 -8.66 9.56
C LEU A 178 -1.49 -8.99 9.98
N SER A 179 -0.51 -8.28 9.42
CA SER A 179 0.90 -8.46 9.76
C SER A 179 1.22 -8.01 11.20
N GLU A 180 0.62 -6.89 11.63
CA GLU A 180 0.73 -6.40 13.02
C GLU A 180 0.06 -7.36 14.01
N TYR A 181 -1.16 -7.79 13.69
CA TYR A 181 -1.92 -8.70 14.55
C TYR A 181 -1.25 -10.08 14.69
N GLY A 182 -0.72 -10.63 13.58
CA GLY A 182 0.00 -11.89 13.57
C GLY A 182 1.32 -11.84 14.36
N GLY A 183 1.98 -10.68 14.37
CA GLY A 183 3.22 -10.48 15.12
C GLY A 183 3.04 -10.34 16.64
N ARG A 184 1.86 -9.92 17.13
CA ARG A 184 1.57 -9.74 18.56
C ARG A 184 1.26 -11.06 19.28
N ARG A 185 0.56 -11.97 18.61
CA ARG A 185 0.14 -13.26 19.20
C ARG A 185 1.27 -14.12 19.77
N PRO A 186 2.42 -14.31 19.08
CA PRO A 186 3.53 -15.08 19.63
C PRO A 186 4.15 -14.44 20.87
N ALA A 187 4.27 -13.10 20.87
CA ALA A 187 4.88 -12.38 21.99
C ALA A 187 4.01 -12.41 23.27
N GLU A 188 2.69 -12.36 23.14
CA GLU A 188 1.75 -12.50 24.25
C GLU A 188 1.78 -13.93 24.81
N ALA A 189 1.81 -14.96 23.94
CA ALA A 189 1.89 -16.36 24.36
C ALA A 189 3.22 -16.69 25.07
N GLU A 190 4.33 -16.11 24.63
CA GLU A 190 5.63 -16.26 25.30
C GLU A 190 5.64 -15.56 26.67
N ALA A 191 5.07 -14.35 26.78
CA ALA A 191 4.97 -13.61 28.03
C ALA A 191 4.06 -14.31 29.05
N ASP A 192 2.95 -14.90 28.59
CA ASP A 192 2.04 -15.67 29.43
C ASP A 192 2.73 -16.96 29.94
N ALA A 193 3.48 -17.66 29.08
CA ALA A 193 4.25 -18.84 29.44
C ALA A 193 5.37 -18.54 30.44
N GLU A 194 6.09 -17.42 30.30
CA GLU A 194 7.10 -16.98 31.26
C GLU A 194 6.48 -16.62 32.62
N THR A 195 5.29 -15.98 32.58
CA THR A 195 4.58 -15.61 33.83
C THR A 195 4.09 -16.85 34.56
N GLU A 196 3.55 -17.85 33.86
CA GLU A 196 3.11 -19.12 34.44
C GLU A 196 4.29 -19.94 34.98
N ALA A 197 5.44 -19.93 34.32
CA ALA A 197 6.66 -20.58 34.77
C ALA A 197 7.30 -19.88 36.00
N ALA A 198 7.06 -18.59 36.20
CA ALA A 198 7.58 -17.80 37.30
C ALA A 198 6.69 -17.89 38.58
N GLU A 199 5.46 -18.39 38.45
CA GLU A 199 4.58 -18.55 39.64
C GLU A 199 5.09 -19.68 40.52
N PRO A 200 5.54 -19.40 41.79
CA PRO A 200 6.06 -20.42 42.67
C PRO A 200 4.92 -21.37 43.02
N THR A 201 5.13 -22.66 42.73
CA THR A 201 4.22 -23.73 43.10
C THR A 201 4.06 -23.71 44.63
N THR A 202 3.06 -23.03 45.14
CA THR A 202 2.64 -23.15 46.53
C THR A 202 2.08 -24.55 46.72
N GLY A 203 2.99 -25.46 47.02
CA GLY A 203 2.64 -26.83 47.40
C GLY A 203 1.66 -26.83 48.62
N PRO A 204 0.75 -27.79 48.70
CA PRO A 204 -0.22 -27.85 49.75
C PRO A 204 0.54 -27.99 51.08
N VAL A 205 0.35 -27.00 51.97
CA VAL A 205 0.81 -27.08 53.39
C VAL A 205 0.10 -28.26 54.03
N GLY A 206 0.83 -29.36 54.16
CA GLY A 206 0.37 -30.55 54.88
C GLY A 206 -0.01 -30.20 56.31
N GLY A 207 -1.32 -30.15 56.55
CA GLY A 207 -1.85 -30.08 57.94
C GLY A 207 -1.46 -31.33 58.73
N HIS A 208 -0.50 -31.18 59.60
CA HIS A 208 -0.35 -32.12 60.72
C HIS A 208 -1.34 -31.69 61.78
N SER A 209 -2.32 -32.51 62.03
CA SER A 209 -3.14 -32.51 63.26
C SER A 209 -2.58 -33.53 64.23
N PRO A 210 -2.49 -33.21 65.53
CA PRO A 210 -2.07 -34.13 66.63
C PRO A 210 -3.11 -35.16 66.93
#